data_fe15b0a1fe21f93786cf70c852ced9fe
#
_entry.id   fe15b0a1fe21f93786cf70c852ced9fe
#
_cell.length_a   1.000
_cell.length_b   1.000
_cell.length_c   1.000
_cell.angle_alpha   90.00
_cell.angle_beta   90.00
_cell.angle_gamma   90.00
#
_symmetry.space_group_name_H-M   'P 1'
#
loop_
_entity.id
_entity.type
_entity.pdbx_description
1 polymer ?
#
loop_
_entity_poly.entity_id
_entity_poly.type
_entity_poly.pdbx_seq_one_letter_code
_entity_poly.pdbx_strand_id
1 'polypeptide(L)'
;RVIVTKALQEEKVQAILDDGRSVDFGASGYSDYTKHKTPSRMRSYVLRHGGHVPRQTLDERDPKKIQMKMLNVDRSDKENWKMSGIDSAGFWSRWYLWSYPTFGEVEKFMSKRFNIKITRR
;
A
#
# COMPACT_ATOMS: atom_id res chain seq x y z
N ARG A 1 13.34 -10.96 -3.16
CA ARG A 1 12.25 -11.70 -2.52
C ARG A 1 11.89 -11.05 -1.18
N VAL A 2 10.61 -10.86 -0.95
CA VAL A 2 10.11 -10.30 0.29
C VAL A 2 9.12 -11.27 0.90
N ILE A 3 9.22 -11.49 2.21
CA ILE A 3 8.29 -12.34 2.95
C ILE A 3 7.37 -11.42 3.75
N VAL A 4 6.07 -11.56 3.55
CA VAL A 4 5.07 -10.82 4.32
C VAL A 4 4.43 -11.78 5.31
N THR A 5 4.50 -11.44 6.60
CA THR A 5 4.00 -12.27 7.68
C THR A 5 3.37 -11.39 8.76
N LYS A 6 2.68 -12.02 9.69
CA LYS A 6 2.12 -11.31 10.84
C LYS A 6 3.24 -10.97 11.83
N ALA A 7 3.30 -9.71 12.26
CA ALA A 7 4.29 -9.29 13.24
C ALA A 7 3.97 -9.89 14.62
N LEU A 8 5.02 -10.08 15.42
CA LEU A 8 4.87 -10.66 16.75
C LEU A 8 4.18 -9.72 17.75
N GLN A 9 4.18 -8.42 17.48
CA GLN A 9 3.62 -7.42 18.39
C GLN A 9 2.52 -6.62 17.71
N GLU A 10 1.49 -6.26 18.50
CA GLU A 10 0.44 -5.31 18.12
C GLU A 10 -0.35 -5.69 16.87
N GLU A 11 -0.39 -6.96 16.51
CA GLU A 11 -1.15 -7.46 15.35
C GLU A 11 -0.81 -6.73 14.04
N LYS A 12 0.40 -6.19 13.93
CA LYS A 12 0.87 -5.57 12.70
C LYS A 12 1.28 -6.61 11.69
N VAL A 13 1.40 -6.17 10.44
CA VAL A 13 1.97 -6.96 9.36
C VAL A 13 3.46 -6.65 9.28
N GLN A 14 4.26 -7.62 8.93
CA GLN A 14 5.71 -7.44 8.82
C GLN A 14 6.19 -7.87 7.43
N ALA A 15 7.00 -7.02 6.81
CA ALA A 15 7.72 -7.35 5.60
C ALA A 15 9.18 -7.64 5.95
N ILE A 16 9.68 -8.80 5.54
CA ILE A 16 11.08 -9.20 5.75
C ILE A 16 11.77 -9.13 4.40
N LEU A 17 12.74 -8.22 4.30
CA LEU A 17 13.47 -7.94 3.07
C LEU A 17 14.60 -8.94 2.85
N ASP A 18 15.16 -8.97 1.62
CA ASP A 18 16.23 -9.91 1.26
C ASP A 18 17.47 -9.81 2.14
N ASP A 19 17.78 -8.60 2.60
CA ASP A 19 18.96 -8.34 3.44
C ASP A 19 18.71 -8.62 4.92
N GLY A 20 17.56 -9.17 5.27
CA GLY A 20 17.19 -9.50 6.65
C GLY A 20 16.54 -8.36 7.42
N ARG A 21 16.52 -7.14 6.87
CA ARG A 21 15.78 -6.05 7.52
C ARG A 21 14.28 -6.35 7.52
N SER A 22 13.59 -5.89 8.53
CA SER A 22 12.14 -6.04 8.62
C SER A 22 11.46 -4.69 8.80
N VAL A 23 10.23 -4.61 8.27
CA VAL A 23 9.40 -3.41 8.35
C VAL A 23 8.06 -3.81 8.90
N ASP A 24 7.68 -3.23 10.05
CA ASP A 24 6.34 -3.41 10.62
C ASP A 24 5.44 -2.31 10.08
N PHE A 25 4.28 -2.68 9.59
CA PHE A 25 3.33 -1.72 9.05
C PHE A 25 1.90 -2.17 9.32
N GLY A 26 0.95 -1.26 9.12
CA GLY A 26 -0.44 -1.50 9.48
C GLY A 26 -0.65 -1.40 10.98
N ALA A 27 -1.67 -0.67 11.42
CA ALA A 27 -1.97 -0.50 12.84
C ALA A 27 -3.11 -1.41 13.25
N SER A 28 -2.96 -2.07 14.40
CA SER A 28 -4.02 -2.87 15.00
C SER A 28 -5.28 -2.01 15.21
N GLY A 29 -6.45 -2.58 14.91
CA GLY A 29 -7.73 -1.90 15.12
C GLY A 29 -8.13 -0.94 14.00
N TYR A 30 -7.27 -0.70 13.02
CA TYR A 30 -7.61 0.14 11.87
C TYR A 30 -7.95 -0.69 10.65
N SER A 31 -8.89 -0.20 9.85
CA SER A 31 -9.24 -0.84 8.58
C SER A 31 -8.25 -0.43 7.49
N ASP A 32 -8.27 -1.16 6.38
CA ASP A 32 -7.51 -0.84 5.19
C ASP A 32 -8.29 -1.28 3.95
N TYR A 33 -7.75 -0.99 2.76
CA TYR A 33 -8.44 -1.27 1.51
C TYR A 33 -8.68 -2.77 1.28
N THR A 34 -7.83 -3.63 1.80
CA THR A 34 -8.05 -5.08 1.68
C THR A 34 -9.22 -5.57 2.53
N LYS A 35 -9.66 -4.78 3.50
CA LYS A 35 -10.81 -5.09 4.37
C LYS A 35 -12.10 -4.45 3.88
N HIS A 36 -12.14 -3.12 3.74
CA HIS A 36 -13.39 -2.42 3.37
C HIS A 36 -13.64 -2.38 1.86
N LYS A 37 -12.61 -2.53 1.04
CA LYS A 37 -12.69 -2.63 -0.43
C LYS A 37 -13.39 -1.42 -1.08
N THR A 38 -13.22 -0.23 -0.50
CA THR A 38 -13.88 1.00 -0.95
C THR A 38 -12.88 1.97 -1.58
N PRO A 39 -12.88 2.15 -2.92
CA PRO A 39 -11.90 3.02 -3.59
C PRO A 39 -11.88 4.46 -3.09
N SER A 40 -13.02 5.05 -2.75
CA SER A 40 -13.05 6.41 -2.23
C SER A 40 -12.35 6.54 -0.88
N ARG A 41 -12.40 5.51 -0.05
CA ARG A 41 -11.66 5.49 1.22
C ARG A 41 -10.16 5.35 0.98
N MET A 42 -9.78 4.59 -0.03
CA MET A 42 -8.37 4.47 -0.42
C MET A 42 -7.86 5.83 -0.91
N ARG A 43 -8.64 6.55 -1.72
CA ARG A 43 -8.28 7.91 -2.13
C ARG A 43 -8.10 8.85 -0.94
N SER A 44 -8.98 8.76 0.06
CA SER A 44 -8.85 9.55 1.28
C SER A 44 -7.57 9.25 2.05
N TYR A 45 -7.19 7.96 2.11
CA TYR A 45 -5.92 7.56 2.70
C TYR A 45 -4.73 8.21 1.97
N VAL A 46 -4.73 8.13 0.65
CA VAL A 46 -3.66 8.70 -0.18
C VAL A 46 -3.51 10.20 0.08
N LEU A 47 -4.64 10.90 0.17
CA LEU A 47 -4.65 12.35 0.46
C LEU A 47 -4.11 12.64 1.86
N ARG A 48 -4.58 11.92 2.89
CA ARG A 48 -4.14 12.16 4.27
C ARG A 48 -2.65 11.91 4.45
N HIS A 49 -2.09 11.00 3.67
CA HIS A 49 -0.67 10.66 3.75
C HIS A 49 0.18 11.47 2.77
N GLY A 50 -0.33 12.59 2.31
CA GLY A 50 0.44 13.57 1.54
C GLY A 50 0.54 13.27 0.05
N GLY A 51 -0.23 12.32 -0.46
CA GLY A 51 -0.17 11.94 -1.87
C GLY A 51 -0.55 13.07 -2.81
N HIS A 52 0.18 13.18 -3.91
CA HIS A 52 -0.07 14.17 -4.95
C HIS A 52 -1.20 13.69 -5.88
N VAL A 53 -2.43 13.85 -5.43
CA VAL A 53 -3.62 13.43 -6.17
C VAL A 53 -4.00 14.53 -7.17
N PRO A 54 -4.06 14.21 -8.49
CA PRO A 54 -4.49 15.19 -9.47
C PRO A 54 -5.89 15.70 -9.16
N ARG A 55 -6.08 17.00 -9.35
CA ARG A 55 -7.30 17.68 -8.93
C ARG A 55 -8.55 17.08 -9.56
N GLN A 56 -8.51 16.73 -10.82
CA GLN A 56 -9.65 16.16 -11.52
C GLN A 56 -10.04 14.77 -11.00
N THR A 57 -9.14 14.08 -10.29
CA THR A 57 -9.48 12.78 -9.70
C THR A 57 -10.19 12.90 -8.37
N LEU A 58 -10.19 14.08 -7.75
CA LEU A 58 -10.90 14.31 -6.49
C LEU A 58 -12.41 14.22 -6.65
N ASP A 59 -12.90 14.55 -7.83
CA ASP A 59 -14.34 14.54 -8.13
C ASP A 59 -14.80 13.25 -8.80
N GLU A 60 -13.88 12.31 -9.05
CA GLU A 60 -14.23 11.05 -9.68
C GLU A 60 -15.12 10.22 -8.77
N ARG A 61 -16.21 9.68 -9.31
CA ARG A 61 -17.18 8.87 -8.57
C ARG A 61 -17.23 7.41 -8.99
N ASP A 62 -16.70 7.09 -10.19
CA ASP A 62 -16.66 5.71 -10.67
C ASP A 62 -15.60 4.94 -9.90
N PRO A 63 -15.99 3.89 -9.13
CA PRO A 63 -15.03 3.12 -8.33
C PRO A 63 -13.87 2.55 -9.15
N LYS A 64 -14.14 2.08 -10.36
CA LYS A 64 -13.09 1.52 -11.22
C LYS A 64 -12.09 2.58 -11.66
N LYS A 65 -12.58 3.77 -11.97
CA LYS A 65 -11.70 4.89 -12.36
C LYS A 65 -10.88 5.38 -11.18
N ILE A 66 -11.48 5.48 -10.00
CA ILE A 66 -10.75 5.84 -8.77
C ILE A 66 -9.63 4.82 -8.55
N GLN A 67 -9.94 3.54 -8.61
CA GLN A 67 -8.95 2.47 -8.44
C GLN A 67 -7.77 2.64 -9.39
N MET A 68 -8.04 2.83 -10.68
CA MET A 68 -6.99 2.93 -11.69
C MET A 68 -6.15 4.19 -11.53
N LYS A 69 -6.80 5.31 -11.26
CA LYS A 69 -6.10 6.59 -11.13
C LYS A 69 -5.22 6.65 -9.90
N MET A 70 -5.69 6.07 -8.78
CA MET A 70 -4.91 6.09 -7.54
C MET A 70 -3.62 5.26 -7.63
N LEU A 71 -3.58 4.23 -8.48
CA LEU A 71 -2.36 3.45 -8.68
C LEU A 71 -1.21 4.27 -9.25
N ASN A 72 -1.50 5.39 -9.90
CA ASN A 72 -0.48 6.28 -10.46
C ASN A 72 0.03 7.32 -9.46
N VAL A 73 -0.56 7.38 -8.26
CA VAL A 73 -0.12 8.32 -7.24
C VAL A 73 0.98 7.66 -6.40
N ASP A 74 2.21 7.96 -6.76
CA ASP A 74 3.40 7.39 -6.11
C ASP A 74 4.33 8.45 -5.52
N ARG A 75 3.83 9.69 -5.36
CA ARG A 75 4.56 10.80 -4.73
C ARG A 75 3.78 11.30 -3.54
N SER A 76 4.50 11.49 -2.45
CA SER A 76 3.93 12.02 -1.21
C SER A 76 4.91 13.05 -0.63
N ASP A 77 4.36 14.09 0.00
CA ASP A 77 5.17 15.07 0.73
C ASP A 77 5.56 14.55 2.12
N LYS A 78 4.97 13.46 2.56
CA LYS A 78 5.17 12.92 3.92
C LYS A 78 5.93 11.59 3.94
N GLU A 79 5.87 10.83 2.85
CA GLU A 79 6.37 9.45 2.83
C GLU A 79 7.10 9.18 1.51
N ASN A 80 7.90 8.13 1.49
CA ASN A 80 8.57 7.69 0.26
C ASN A 80 7.89 6.45 -0.30
N TRP A 81 7.07 6.64 -1.33
CA TRP A 81 6.32 5.55 -1.99
C TRP A 81 7.05 4.99 -3.21
N LYS A 82 8.26 5.43 -3.48
CA LYS A 82 9.10 4.87 -4.53
C LYS A 82 9.85 3.64 -4.01
N MET A 83 10.46 2.89 -4.90
CA MET A 83 11.22 1.69 -4.53
C MET A 83 12.31 2.00 -3.48
N SER A 84 12.87 3.21 -3.50
CA SER A 84 13.85 3.63 -2.51
C SER A 84 13.30 3.70 -1.09
N GLY A 85 11.98 3.70 -0.91
CA GLY A 85 11.33 3.68 0.39
C GLY A 85 10.91 2.30 0.86
N ILE A 86 11.39 1.23 0.23
CA ILE A 86 10.96 -0.14 0.53
C ILE A 86 11.23 -0.56 1.98
N ASP A 87 12.12 0.12 2.67
CA ASP A 87 12.44 -0.15 4.07
C ASP A 87 11.61 0.70 5.04
N SER A 88 10.56 1.36 4.57
CA SER A 88 9.70 2.20 5.40
C SER A 88 8.29 1.66 5.50
N ALA A 89 7.64 1.92 6.64
CA ALA A 89 6.26 1.53 6.87
C ALA A 89 5.30 2.22 5.88
N GLY A 90 5.58 3.47 5.52
CA GLY A 90 4.74 4.23 4.58
C GLY A 90 4.66 3.56 3.22
N PHE A 91 5.78 3.07 2.69
CA PHE A 91 5.80 2.33 1.44
C PHE A 91 4.91 1.10 1.50
N TRP A 92 5.08 0.27 2.55
CA TRP A 92 4.33 -0.99 2.67
C TRP A 92 2.84 -0.75 2.93
N SER A 93 2.49 0.23 3.76
CA SER A 93 1.08 0.57 3.99
C SER A 93 0.43 1.03 2.68
N ARG A 94 1.08 1.93 1.94
CA ARG A 94 0.53 2.45 0.68
C ARG A 94 0.29 1.34 -0.34
N TRP A 95 1.27 0.49 -0.54
CA TRP A 95 1.20 -0.48 -1.63
C TRP A 95 0.61 -1.81 -1.22
N TYR A 96 0.90 -2.31 -0.01
CA TYR A 96 0.38 -3.61 0.41
C TYR A 96 -1.06 -3.54 0.95
N LEU A 97 -1.41 -2.47 1.64
CA LEU A 97 -2.72 -2.35 2.29
C LEU A 97 -3.68 -1.41 1.57
N TRP A 98 -3.19 -0.51 0.71
CA TRP A 98 -4.00 0.56 0.13
C TRP A 98 -3.84 0.69 -1.39
N SER A 99 -3.53 -0.39 -2.11
CA SER A 99 -3.45 -0.35 -3.58
C SER A 99 -4.57 -1.14 -4.26
N TYR A 100 -4.77 -2.38 -3.86
CA TYR A 100 -5.82 -3.25 -4.38
C TYR A 100 -6.63 -3.86 -3.25
N PRO A 101 -7.87 -4.34 -3.53
CA PRO A 101 -8.74 -4.85 -2.47
C PRO A 101 -8.44 -6.27 -2.01
N THR A 102 -7.55 -7.00 -2.67
CA THR A 102 -7.18 -8.36 -2.27
C THR A 102 -5.67 -8.53 -2.24
N PHE A 103 -5.19 -9.40 -1.35
CA PHE A 103 -3.75 -9.65 -1.24
C PHE A 103 -3.16 -10.25 -2.52
N GLY A 104 -3.92 -11.11 -3.19
CA GLY A 104 -3.44 -11.67 -4.46
C GLY A 104 -3.20 -10.60 -5.52
N GLU A 105 -4.13 -9.65 -5.66
CA GLU A 105 -3.99 -8.54 -6.59
C GLU A 105 -2.85 -7.61 -6.18
N VAL A 106 -2.72 -7.31 -4.89
CA VAL A 106 -1.64 -6.48 -4.36
C VAL A 106 -0.28 -7.08 -4.68
N GLU A 107 -0.11 -8.36 -4.39
CA GLU A 107 1.17 -9.04 -4.58
C GLU A 107 1.57 -9.11 -6.05
N LYS A 108 0.60 -9.37 -6.93
CA LYS A 108 0.83 -9.37 -8.37
C LYS A 108 1.22 -7.99 -8.88
N PHE A 109 0.53 -6.95 -8.43
CA PHE A 109 0.80 -5.57 -8.79
C PHE A 109 2.19 -5.13 -8.32
N MET A 110 2.53 -5.38 -7.06
CA MET A 110 3.83 -4.98 -6.51
C MET A 110 4.97 -5.75 -7.15
N SER A 111 4.77 -7.03 -7.42
CA SER A 111 5.77 -7.85 -8.11
C SER A 111 6.12 -7.25 -9.48
N LYS A 112 5.10 -6.82 -10.21
CA LYS A 112 5.30 -6.25 -11.55
C LYS A 112 5.89 -4.84 -11.48
N ARG A 113 5.36 -3.99 -10.60
CA ARG A 113 5.80 -2.59 -10.53
C ARG A 113 7.20 -2.43 -9.97
N PHE A 114 7.52 -3.16 -8.93
CA PHE A 114 8.78 -3.01 -8.20
C PHE A 114 9.79 -4.12 -8.46
N ASN A 115 9.44 -5.07 -9.31
CA ASN A 115 10.29 -6.21 -9.65
C ASN A 115 10.75 -6.96 -8.41
N ILE A 116 9.80 -7.25 -7.51
CA ILE A 116 10.06 -8.01 -6.29
C ILE A 116 9.17 -9.26 -6.27
N LYS A 117 9.59 -10.26 -5.54
CA LYS A 117 8.80 -11.47 -5.33
C LYS A 117 8.30 -11.48 -3.88
N ILE A 118 6.98 -11.51 -3.70
CA ILE A 118 6.37 -11.50 -2.37
C ILE A 118 5.84 -12.89 -2.06
N THR A 119 6.23 -13.41 -0.90
CA THR A 119 5.69 -14.65 -0.35
C THR A 119 4.94 -14.32 0.94
N ARG A 120 3.68 -14.66 0.99
CA ARG A 120 2.84 -14.42 2.17
C ARG A 120 2.80 -15.65 3.05
N ARG A 121 3.00 -15.45 4.32
CA ARG A 121 2.93 -16.51 5.33
C ARG A 121 1.81 -16.31 6.31
#